data_b023492eb421b5d19cac0b9e52133527
#
_entry.id   b023492eb421b5d19cac0b9e52133527
#
_cell.length_a   1.000
_cell.length_b   1.000
_cell.length_c   1.000
_cell.angle_alpha   90.00
_cell.angle_beta   90.00
_cell.angle_gamma   90.00
#
_symmetry.space_group_name_H-M   'P 1'
#
loop_
_entity.id
_entity.type
_entity.pdbx_description
1 polymer ?
#
loop_
_entity_poly.entity_id
_entity_poly.type
_entity_poly.pdbx_seq_one_letter_code
_entity_poly.pdbx_strand_id
1 'polypeptide(L)'
;MDGESILGSIVLILCGFGCGGLFSWIGSWAESRKDPMHFWTGSVVDPKTITNIPAYNKANARMWRRYAAPYWLTGICGFISFLDARISILVGCWLIGLASTVGIIWLIWAYKRIEKQYKVQNS
;
A
#
# COMPACT_ATOMS: atom_id res chain seq x y z
N MET A 1 16.49 -23.82 -13.77
CA MET A 1 15.71 -22.60 -13.94
C MET A 1 16.25 -21.85 -15.13
N ASP A 2 15.41 -21.49 -16.07
CA ASP A 2 15.85 -20.74 -17.24
C ASP A 2 16.02 -19.23 -16.95
N GLY A 3 16.62 -18.49 -17.90
CA GLY A 3 16.88 -17.07 -17.73
C GLY A 3 15.62 -16.22 -17.55
N GLU A 4 14.53 -16.61 -18.19
CA GLU A 4 13.24 -15.90 -18.07
C GLU A 4 12.65 -16.06 -16.69
N SER A 5 12.72 -17.26 -16.11
CA SER A 5 12.25 -17.51 -14.74
C SER A 5 13.07 -16.78 -13.71
N ILE A 6 14.39 -16.70 -13.89
CA ILE A 6 15.28 -15.93 -13.01
C ILE A 6 14.91 -14.45 -13.07
N LEU A 7 14.75 -13.90 -14.27
CA LEU A 7 14.36 -12.51 -14.46
C LEU A 7 12.99 -12.22 -13.83
N GLY A 8 12.01 -13.09 -14.05
CA GLY A 8 10.68 -12.95 -13.44
C GLY A 8 10.74 -12.94 -11.92
N SER A 9 11.54 -13.83 -11.32
CA SER A 9 11.73 -13.90 -9.88
C SER A 9 12.35 -12.62 -9.34
N ILE A 10 13.37 -12.09 -9.98
CA ILE A 10 14.03 -10.85 -9.59
C ILE A 10 13.05 -9.67 -9.66
N VAL A 11 12.28 -9.58 -10.75
CA VAL A 11 11.27 -8.52 -10.92
C VAL A 11 10.24 -8.56 -9.80
N LEU A 12 9.72 -9.76 -9.46
CA LEU A 12 8.75 -9.90 -8.38
C LEU A 12 9.34 -9.51 -7.02
N ILE A 13 10.59 -9.86 -6.76
CA ILE A 13 11.28 -9.48 -5.51
C ILE A 13 11.42 -7.97 -5.43
N LEU A 14 11.93 -7.34 -6.47
CA LEU A 14 12.16 -5.90 -6.50
C LEU A 14 10.84 -5.12 -6.43
N CYS A 15 9.86 -5.48 -7.23
CA CYS A 15 8.57 -4.80 -7.24
C CYS A 15 7.79 -5.05 -5.95
N GLY A 16 7.76 -6.28 -5.47
CA GLY A 16 7.03 -6.65 -4.26
C GLY A 16 7.59 -5.98 -3.02
N PHE A 17 8.86 -6.21 -2.74
CA PHE A 17 9.50 -5.63 -1.55
C PHE A 17 9.71 -4.12 -1.68
N GLY A 18 10.00 -3.62 -2.89
CA GLY A 18 10.12 -2.19 -3.13
C GLY A 18 8.81 -1.44 -2.85
N CYS A 19 7.72 -1.90 -3.43
CA CYS A 19 6.40 -1.31 -3.22
C CYS A 19 5.91 -1.54 -1.78
N GLY A 20 6.07 -2.75 -1.25
CA GLY A 20 5.68 -3.06 0.12
C GLY A 20 6.42 -2.18 1.12
N GLY A 21 7.74 -2.04 0.95
CA GLY A 21 8.56 -1.17 1.78
C GLY A 21 8.16 0.29 1.67
N LEU A 22 7.91 0.77 0.45
CA LEU A 22 7.47 2.15 0.21
C LEU A 22 6.15 2.46 0.90
N PHE A 23 5.15 1.60 0.71
CA PHE A 23 3.82 1.83 1.29
C PHE A 23 3.83 1.68 2.81
N SER A 24 4.62 0.76 3.35
CA SER A 24 4.83 0.65 4.80
C SER A 24 5.50 1.90 5.36
N TRP A 25 6.48 2.45 4.65
CA TRP A 25 7.16 3.70 5.03
C TRP A 25 6.18 4.88 5.01
N ILE A 26 5.32 4.98 3.99
CA ILE A 26 4.28 6.00 3.93
C ILE A 26 3.37 5.91 5.15
N GLY A 27 2.99 4.68 5.55
CA GLY A 27 2.18 4.47 6.73
C GLY A 27 2.87 4.96 8.01
N SER A 28 4.15 4.64 8.18
CA SER A 28 4.93 5.08 9.34
C SER A 28 5.09 6.60 9.36
N TRP A 29 5.33 7.20 8.20
CA TRP A 29 5.42 8.65 8.06
C TRP A 29 4.09 9.33 8.43
N ALA A 30 2.96 8.79 7.96
CA ALA A 30 1.65 9.33 8.27
C ALA A 30 1.35 9.30 9.76
N GLU A 31 1.72 8.22 10.43
CA GLU A 31 1.49 8.06 11.87
C GLU A 31 2.31 9.04 12.70
N SER A 32 3.51 9.42 12.23
CA SER A 32 4.41 10.31 12.96
C SER A 32 4.12 11.80 12.72
N ARG A 33 3.22 12.15 11.80
CA ARG A 33 2.93 13.54 11.48
C ARG A 33 2.11 14.21 12.57
N LYS A 34 2.37 15.51 12.78
CA LYS A 34 1.58 16.37 13.67
C LYS A 34 0.38 16.95 12.93
N ASP A 35 0.52 17.18 11.62
CA ASP A 35 -0.55 17.70 10.77
C ASP A 35 -1.27 16.56 10.07
N PRO A 36 -2.52 16.76 9.59
CA PRO A 36 -3.22 15.71 8.83
C PRO A 36 -2.44 15.31 7.59
N MET A 37 -2.32 13.99 7.35
CA MET A 37 -1.69 13.54 6.13
C MET A 37 -2.58 13.81 4.93
N HIS A 38 -1.96 14.07 3.79
CA HIS A 38 -2.65 14.18 2.52
C HIS A 38 -2.49 12.88 1.73
N PHE A 39 -3.53 12.54 0.96
CA PHE A 39 -3.53 11.31 0.17
C PHE A 39 -2.66 11.43 -1.09
N TRP A 40 -2.74 12.60 -1.75
CA TRP A 40 -2.00 12.85 -3.00
C TRP A 40 -0.90 13.87 -2.77
N THR A 41 0.20 13.70 -3.50
CA THR A 41 1.22 14.75 -3.58
C THR A 41 0.57 16.03 -4.14
N GLY A 42 0.68 17.13 -3.42
CA GLY A 42 0.08 18.40 -3.81
C GLY A 42 -1.32 18.64 -3.26
N SER A 43 -1.98 17.64 -2.67
CA SER A 43 -3.22 17.89 -1.95
C SER A 43 -2.92 18.24 -0.50
N VAL A 44 -3.55 19.29 0.01
CA VAL A 44 -3.35 19.76 1.38
C VAL A 44 -4.66 19.64 2.13
N VAL A 45 -4.61 18.95 3.28
CA VAL A 45 -5.75 18.84 4.17
C VAL A 45 -5.64 19.89 5.26
N ASP A 46 -6.64 20.79 5.35
CA ASP A 46 -6.67 21.83 6.37
C ASP A 46 -6.86 21.16 7.76
N PRO A 47 -5.95 21.41 8.72
CA PRO A 47 -6.09 20.86 10.08
C PRO A 47 -7.42 21.20 10.75
N LYS A 48 -8.01 22.33 10.41
CA LYS A 48 -9.30 22.77 10.97
C LYS A 48 -10.47 21.89 10.53
N THR A 49 -10.31 21.12 9.44
CA THR A 49 -11.38 20.26 8.92
C THR A 49 -11.36 18.86 9.52
N ILE A 50 -10.36 18.53 10.32
CA ILE A 50 -10.18 17.20 10.92
C ILE A 50 -10.40 17.29 12.43
N THR A 51 -11.30 16.46 12.96
CA THR A 51 -11.67 16.47 14.39
C THR A 51 -10.57 15.93 15.30
N ASN A 52 -9.86 14.87 14.85
CA ASN A 52 -8.83 14.22 15.65
C ASN A 52 -7.67 13.85 14.74
N ILE A 53 -6.69 14.74 14.65
CA ILE A 53 -5.55 14.57 13.74
C ILE A 53 -4.75 13.30 14.03
N PRO A 54 -4.35 12.99 15.29
CA PRO A 54 -3.61 11.75 15.57
C PRO A 54 -4.38 10.49 15.18
N ALA A 55 -5.66 10.42 15.45
CA ALA A 55 -6.49 9.27 15.09
C ALA A 55 -6.66 9.17 13.57
N TYR A 56 -6.84 10.29 12.87
CA TYR A 56 -6.93 10.38 11.42
C TYR A 56 -5.65 9.85 10.79
N ASN A 57 -4.49 10.33 11.22
CA ASN A 57 -3.20 9.90 10.69
C ASN A 57 -2.94 8.42 10.98
N LYS A 58 -3.30 7.94 12.16
CA LYS A 58 -3.17 6.52 12.51
C LYS A 58 -4.05 5.62 11.65
N ALA A 59 -5.28 6.05 11.37
CA ALA A 59 -6.18 5.32 10.48
C ALA A 59 -5.63 5.23 9.06
N ASN A 60 -5.08 6.35 8.54
CA ASN A 60 -4.41 6.37 7.24
C ASN A 60 -3.16 5.48 7.22
N ALA A 61 -2.36 5.49 8.29
CA ALA A 61 -1.19 4.64 8.42
C ALA A 61 -1.57 3.16 8.35
N ARG A 62 -2.62 2.77 9.04
CA ARG A 62 -3.14 1.40 9.00
C ARG A 62 -3.61 1.01 7.60
N MET A 63 -4.28 1.92 6.91
CA MET A 63 -4.74 1.73 5.53
C MET A 63 -3.55 1.45 4.60
N TRP A 64 -2.49 2.27 4.67
CA TRP A 64 -1.32 2.10 3.83
C TRP A 64 -0.57 0.80 4.13
N ARG A 65 -0.49 0.41 5.40
CA ARG A 65 0.14 -0.86 5.79
C ARG A 65 -0.65 -2.06 5.25
N ARG A 66 -1.98 -2.00 5.28
CA ARG A 66 -2.83 -3.04 4.69
C ARG A 66 -2.66 -3.10 3.18
N TYR A 67 -2.56 -1.95 2.53
CA TYR A 67 -2.31 -1.88 1.09
C TYR A 67 -0.94 -2.45 0.72
N ALA A 68 0.05 -2.32 1.60
CA ALA A 68 1.39 -2.88 1.38
C ALA A 68 1.42 -4.41 1.45
N ALA A 69 0.49 -5.05 2.14
CA ALA A 69 0.51 -6.50 2.38
C ALA A 69 0.59 -7.35 1.10
N PRO A 70 -0.25 -7.13 0.05
CA PRO A 70 -0.14 -7.93 -1.17
C PRO A 70 1.19 -7.75 -1.89
N TYR A 71 1.83 -6.58 -1.77
CA TYR A 71 3.15 -6.35 -2.36
C TYR A 71 4.23 -7.14 -1.62
N TRP A 72 4.15 -7.21 -0.29
CA TRP A 72 5.04 -8.08 0.50
C TRP A 72 4.89 -9.54 0.10
N LEU A 73 3.65 -10.02 -0.08
CA LEU A 73 3.37 -11.39 -0.54
C LEU A 73 3.93 -11.62 -1.95
N THR A 74 3.84 -10.64 -2.83
CA THR A 74 4.42 -10.71 -4.17
C THR A 74 5.94 -10.91 -4.11
N GLY A 75 6.62 -10.16 -3.24
CA GLY A 75 8.05 -10.33 -3.02
C GLY A 75 8.42 -11.72 -2.50
N ILE A 76 7.63 -12.24 -1.56
CA ILE A 76 7.80 -13.60 -1.04
C ILE A 76 7.62 -14.63 -2.15
N CYS A 77 6.62 -14.46 -3.02
CA CYS A 77 6.43 -15.32 -4.19
C CYS A 77 7.66 -15.30 -5.10
N GLY A 78 8.30 -14.14 -5.27
CA GLY A 78 9.54 -14.03 -6.01
C GLY A 78 10.66 -14.90 -5.44
N PHE A 79 10.83 -14.93 -4.13
CA PHE A 79 11.79 -15.83 -3.48
C PHE A 79 11.43 -17.31 -3.65
N ILE A 80 10.16 -17.65 -3.42
CA ILE A 80 9.68 -19.03 -3.56
C ILE A 80 9.84 -19.52 -4.99
N SER A 81 9.78 -18.63 -5.98
CA SER A 81 9.91 -18.99 -7.40
C SER A 81 11.28 -19.58 -7.75
N PHE A 82 12.30 -19.34 -6.94
CA PHE A 82 13.59 -20.01 -7.09
C PHE A 82 13.48 -21.52 -6.77
N LEU A 83 12.47 -21.93 -6.02
CA LEU A 83 12.20 -23.33 -5.68
C LEU A 83 11.15 -23.94 -6.64
N ASP A 84 10.09 -23.19 -6.95
CA ASP A 84 9.03 -23.60 -7.87
C ASP A 84 8.57 -22.39 -8.68
N ALA A 85 9.16 -22.23 -9.85
CA ALA A 85 9.00 -21.03 -10.69
C ALA A 85 7.59 -20.88 -11.27
N ARG A 86 6.96 -21.98 -11.68
CA ARG A 86 5.71 -21.89 -12.48
C ARG A 86 4.56 -21.27 -11.68
N ILE A 87 4.25 -21.88 -10.54
CA ILE A 87 3.10 -21.46 -9.73
C ILE A 87 3.40 -20.14 -9.03
N SER A 88 4.62 -20.00 -8.48
CA SER A 88 4.98 -18.82 -7.67
C SER A 88 5.06 -17.55 -8.50
N ILE A 89 5.58 -17.60 -9.72
CA ILE A 89 5.61 -16.43 -10.61
C ILE A 89 4.17 -16.05 -11.02
N LEU A 90 3.35 -17.04 -11.38
CA LEU A 90 1.96 -16.79 -11.76
C LEU A 90 1.17 -16.14 -10.63
N VAL A 91 1.28 -16.70 -9.42
CA VAL A 91 0.60 -16.15 -8.23
C VAL A 91 1.10 -14.73 -7.93
N GLY A 92 2.41 -14.49 -8.00
CA GLY A 92 2.99 -13.18 -7.77
C GLY A 92 2.50 -12.14 -8.78
N CYS A 93 2.41 -12.50 -10.05
CA CYS A 93 1.88 -11.61 -11.10
C CYS A 93 0.40 -11.28 -10.86
N TRP A 94 -0.42 -12.26 -10.45
CA TRP A 94 -1.81 -12.02 -10.11
C TRP A 94 -1.94 -11.12 -8.89
N LEU A 95 -1.12 -11.34 -7.85
CA LEU A 95 -1.14 -10.51 -6.64
C LEU A 95 -0.84 -9.05 -6.96
N ILE A 96 0.24 -8.78 -7.72
CA ILE A 96 0.61 -7.41 -8.04
C ILE A 96 -0.40 -6.75 -8.99
N GLY A 97 -0.95 -7.52 -9.94
CA GLY A 97 -1.98 -7.03 -10.85
C GLY A 97 -3.25 -6.64 -10.10
N LEU A 98 -3.73 -7.50 -9.22
CA LEU A 98 -4.92 -7.22 -8.40
C LEU A 98 -4.66 -6.09 -7.41
N ALA A 99 -3.49 -6.03 -6.78
CA ALA A 99 -3.14 -4.95 -5.88
C ALA A 99 -3.09 -3.60 -6.59
N SER A 100 -2.58 -3.57 -7.82
CA SER A 100 -2.46 -2.34 -8.61
C SER A 100 -3.79 -1.86 -9.18
N THR A 101 -4.78 -2.73 -9.35
CA THR A 101 -6.09 -2.39 -9.92
C THR A 101 -7.15 -2.30 -8.82
N VAL A 102 -7.58 -3.45 -8.30
CA VAL A 102 -8.63 -3.53 -7.26
C VAL A 102 -8.15 -2.88 -5.96
N GLY A 103 -6.87 -3.05 -5.62
CA GLY A 103 -6.30 -2.45 -4.41
C GLY A 103 -6.32 -0.93 -4.43
N ILE A 104 -6.06 -0.29 -5.57
CA ILE A 104 -6.14 1.17 -5.69
C ILE A 104 -7.58 1.65 -5.48
N ILE A 105 -8.56 0.96 -6.05
CA ILE A 105 -9.97 1.29 -5.86
C ILE A 105 -10.33 1.18 -4.37
N TRP A 106 -9.90 0.10 -3.72
CA TRP A 106 -10.10 -0.09 -2.28
C TRP A 106 -9.41 1.03 -1.47
N LEU A 107 -8.18 1.40 -1.85
CA LEU A 107 -7.40 2.43 -1.16
C LEU A 107 -8.12 3.78 -1.19
N ILE A 108 -8.64 4.18 -2.35
CA ILE A 108 -9.40 5.41 -2.51
C ILE A 108 -10.68 5.37 -1.67
N TRP A 109 -11.40 4.25 -1.72
CA TRP A 109 -12.62 4.08 -0.93
C TRP A 109 -12.33 4.14 0.57
N ALA A 110 -11.29 3.46 1.02
CA ALA A 110 -10.89 3.45 2.43
C ALA A 110 -10.48 4.84 2.90
N TYR A 111 -9.73 5.59 2.08
CA TYR A 111 -9.33 6.95 2.40
C TYR A 111 -10.56 7.87 2.55
N LYS A 112 -11.50 7.79 1.63
CA LYS A 112 -12.72 8.59 1.69
C LYS A 112 -13.56 8.26 2.91
N ARG A 113 -13.62 6.99 3.28
CA ARG A 113 -14.30 6.56 4.49
C ARG A 113 -13.64 7.13 5.75
N ILE A 114 -12.32 7.10 5.82
CA ILE A 114 -11.55 7.66 6.94
C ILE A 114 -11.76 9.18 7.00
N GLU A 115 -11.65 9.88 5.87
CA GLU A 115 -11.88 11.32 5.79
C GLU A 115 -13.27 11.68 6.30
N LYS A 116 -14.30 10.97 5.87
CA LYS A 116 -15.68 11.19 6.30
C LYS A 116 -15.85 11.00 7.80
N GLN A 117 -15.18 10.01 8.37
CA GLN A 117 -15.26 9.69 9.79
C GLN A 117 -14.65 10.80 10.67
N TYR A 118 -13.54 11.39 10.23
CA TYR A 118 -12.79 12.38 11.01
C TYR A 118 -12.99 13.81 10.53
N LYS A 119 -13.73 14.01 9.46
CA LYS A 119 -14.00 15.36 8.96
C LYS A 119 -14.96 16.09 9.89
N VAL A 120 -14.67 17.37 10.14
CA VAL A 120 -15.56 18.24 10.89
C VAL A 120 -16.87 18.37 10.12
N GLN A 121 -17.97 17.97 10.75
CA GLN A 121 -19.28 18.13 10.13
C GLN A 121 -19.77 19.55 10.40
N ASN A 122 -19.90 20.33 9.33
CA ASN A 122 -20.57 21.59 9.41
C ASN A 122 -22.08 21.32 9.50
N SER A 123 -22.59 21.49 10.69
CA SER A 123 -24.04 21.42 10.91
C SER A 123 -24.73 22.61 10.24
#